data_35177e94353803f865adebf6ae6c0bad
#
_entry.id   35177e94353803f865adebf6ae6c0bad
#
_cell.length_a   1.000
_cell.length_b   1.000
_cell.length_c   1.000
_cell.angle_alpha   90.00
_cell.angle_beta   90.00
_cell.angle_gamma   90.00
#
_symmetry.space_group_name_H-M   'P 1'
#
loop_
_entity.id
_entity.type
_entity.pdbx_description
1 polymer ?
#
loop_
_entity_poly.entity_id
_entity_poly.type
_entity_poly.pdbx_seq_one_letter_code
_entity_poly.pdbx_strand_id
1 'polypeptide(L)'
;MQVKIQNQNILITGATGGIGRSIVKSFDEDNNNLLIIGTNENKLNALSQELKSSTKHLACDFNDYRNVRNIITKINDEFDNKIDILINNAGITRDNLTLRMKEEEWNDVINLNLNSTFFLTKEILRFMVKNRFGRIINISSVVGSSGNLGQANYAASKAGLEGMTKSIALEVASRGITANCIAPGFIRTAMTSDILEKNEDKIINNIPIKRIGVPDDISSLTKFLASDKASYITGQTFHVNGGMLM
;
A
#
# COMPACT_ATOMS: atom_id res chain seq x y z
N MET A 1 6.32 19.83 13.58
CA MET A 1 5.01 20.29 13.10
C MET A 1 4.24 19.07 12.64
N GLN A 2 3.17 18.67 13.36
CA GLN A 2 2.41 17.45 13.07
C GLN A 2 1.63 17.59 11.75
N VAL A 3 1.69 16.59 10.88
CA VAL A 3 0.90 16.55 9.65
C VAL A 3 -0.53 16.13 10.03
N LYS A 4 -1.51 17.01 9.79
CA LYS A 4 -2.93 16.69 10.00
C LYS A 4 -3.60 16.45 8.66
N ILE A 5 -4.46 15.44 8.60
CA ILE A 5 -5.35 15.12 7.48
C ILE A 5 -6.73 14.94 8.08
N GLN A 6 -7.68 15.80 7.69
CA GLN A 6 -8.99 15.86 8.33
C GLN A 6 -10.12 15.81 7.31
N ASN A 7 -11.22 15.18 7.69
CA ASN A 7 -12.44 15.10 6.90
C ASN A 7 -12.23 14.49 5.50
N GLN A 8 -11.35 13.51 5.39
CA GLN A 8 -11.07 12.82 4.14
C GLN A 8 -11.68 11.42 4.11
N ASN A 9 -12.09 10.98 2.94
CA ASN A 9 -12.50 9.61 2.67
C ASN A 9 -11.28 8.81 2.20
N ILE A 10 -10.84 7.85 3.00
CA ILE A 10 -9.57 7.13 2.82
C ILE A 10 -9.81 5.65 2.63
N LEU A 11 -9.34 5.09 1.51
CA LEU A 11 -9.38 3.67 1.23
C LEU A 11 -8.00 3.06 1.44
N ILE A 12 -7.92 2.00 2.26
CA ILE A 12 -6.67 1.31 2.61
C ILE A 12 -6.82 -0.19 2.37
N THR A 13 -6.02 -0.75 1.46
CA THR A 13 -5.99 -2.19 1.20
C THR A 13 -4.92 -2.89 2.04
N GLY A 14 -5.13 -4.19 2.35
CA GLY A 14 -4.20 -4.93 3.21
C GLY A 14 -4.13 -4.39 4.64
N ALA A 15 -5.24 -3.82 5.12
CA ALA A 15 -5.33 -3.05 6.36
C ALA A 15 -4.98 -3.85 7.63
N THR A 16 -5.15 -5.17 7.62
CA THR A 16 -4.90 -6.04 8.78
C THR A 16 -3.44 -6.53 8.87
N GLY A 17 -2.60 -6.27 7.86
CA GLY A 17 -1.17 -6.56 7.89
C GLY A 17 -0.40 -5.57 8.79
N GLY A 18 0.85 -5.88 9.14
CA GLY A 18 1.63 -5.04 10.05
C GLY A 18 1.76 -3.59 9.60
N ILE A 19 2.18 -3.35 8.35
CA ILE A 19 2.28 -2.00 7.76
C ILE A 19 0.88 -1.41 7.61
N GLY A 20 -0.09 -2.16 7.06
CA GLY A 20 -1.45 -1.68 6.84
C GLY A 20 -2.12 -1.21 8.13
N ARG A 21 -1.97 -1.96 9.22
CA ARG A 21 -2.52 -1.58 10.53
C ARG A 21 -1.91 -0.29 11.08
N SER A 22 -0.60 -0.09 10.94
CA SER A 22 0.05 1.15 11.34
C SER A 22 -0.44 2.33 10.47
N ILE A 23 -0.57 2.13 9.16
CA ILE A 23 -1.15 3.14 8.26
C ILE A 23 -2.57 3.50 8.71
N VAL A 24 -3.45 2.52 8.91
CA VAL A 24 -4.84 2.77 9.39
C VAL A 24 -4.83 3.61 10.66
N LYS A 25 -4.04 3.21 11.66
CA LYS A 25 -3.94 3.95 12.94
C LYS A 25 -3.41 5.38 12.77
N SER A 26 -2.53 5.61 11.80
CA SER A 26 -1.99 6.96 11.54
C SER A 26 -3.04 7.94 11.02
N PHE A 27 -4.14 7.45 10.43
CA PHE A 27 -5.25 8.26 9.92
C PHE A 27 -6.46 8.32 10.87
N ASP A 28 -6.43 7.59 11.98
CA ASP A 28 -7.55 7.50 12.93
C ASP A 28 -7.80 8.79 13.74
N GLU A 29 -6.88 9.77 13.73
CA GLU A 29 -6.89 10.89 14.68
C GLU A 29 -7.72 12.11 14.24
N ASP A 30 -8.23 12.18 13.00
CA ASP A 30 -8.57 13.45 12.37
C ASP A 30 -10.00 13.51 11.77
N ASN A 31 -11.00 12.84 12.35
CA ASN A 31 -12.38 12.78 11.82
C ASN A 31 -12.45 12.30 10.36
N ASN A 32 -11.55 11.40 9.97
CA ASN A 32 -11.57 10.81 8.65
C ASN A 32 -12.62 9.70 8.56
N ASN A 33 -13.13 9.44 7.36
CA ASN A 33 -13.92 8.27 7.07
C ASN A 33 -12.99 7.20 6.44
N LEU A 34 -12.87 6.05 7.07
CA LEU A 34 -11.98 4.99 6.62
C LEU A 34 -12.77 3.84 5.97
N LEU A 35 -12.34 3.41 4.79
CA LEU A 35 -12.73 2.13 4.21
C LEU A 35 -11.50 1.21 4.24
N ILE A 36 -11.52 0.22 5.12
CA ILE A 36 -10.42 -0.71 5.30
C ILE A 36 -10.73 -2.06 4.64
N ILE A 37 -9.79 -2.57 3.86
CA ILE A 37 -9.96 -3.80 3.07
C ILE A 37 -8.88 -4.82 3.41
N GLY A 38 -9.28 -6.06 3.53
CA GLY A 38 -8.42 -7.22 3.77
C GLY A 38 -9.17 -8.51 3.44
N THR A 39 -8.55 -9.67 3.67
CA THR A 39 -9.16 -10.97 3.37
C THR A 39 -9.91 -11.59 4.55
N ASN A 40 -9.65 -11.15 5.77
CA ASN A 40 -10.20 -11.74 6.99
C ASN A 40 -11.18 -10.79 7.68
N GLU A 41 -12.47 -11.11 7.60
CA GLU A 41 -13.57 -10.31 8.16
C GLU A 41 -13.43 -10.09 9.67
N ASN A 42 -13.08 -11.13 10.43
CA ASN A 42 -12.95 -11.04 11.88
C ASN A 42 -11.83 -10.06 12.29
N LYS A 43 -10.67 -10.10 11.58
CA LYS A 43 -9.58 -9.17 11.83
C LYS A 43 -9.92 -7.73 11.44
N LEU A 44 -10.67 -7.55 10.36
CA LEU A 44 -11.16 -6.23 9.93
C LEU A 44 -12.15 -5.65 10.94
N ASN A 45 -13.10 -6.45 11.40
CA ASN A 45 -14.07 -6.05 12.41
C ASN A 45 -13.37 -5.66 13.73
N ALA A 46 -12.45 -6.50 14.21
CA ALA A 46 -11.67 -6.19 15.41
C ALA A 46 -10.88 -4.88 15.25
N LEU A 47 -10.23 -4.68 14.09
CA LEU A 47 -9.50 -3.44 13.83
C LEU A 47 -10.44 -2.22 13.80
N SER A 48 -11.60 -2.32 13.15
CA SER A 48 -12.55 -1.20 13.07
C SER A 48 -13.10 -0.79 14.44
N GLN A 49 -13.24 -1.73 15.37
CA GLN A 49 -13.69 -1.45 16.75
C GLN A 49 -12.62 -0.76 17.62
N GLU A 50 -11.34 -0.84 17.25
CA GLU A 50 -10.26 -0.13 17.94
C GLU A 50 -10.15 1.35 17.55
N LEU A 51 -10.76 1.74 16.43
CA LEU A 51 -10.59 3.06 15.83
C LEU A 51 -11.66 4.04 16.31
N LYS A 52 -11.28 5.32 16.40
CA LYS A 52 -12.17 6.43 16.75
C LYS A 52 -12.88 6.99 15.53
N SER A 53 -12.22 6.93 14.37
CA SER A 53 -12.74 7.39 13.08
C SER A 53 -13.93 6.55 12.63
N SER A 54 -14.85 7.16 11.86
CA SER A 54 -15.89 6.42 11.15
C SER A 54 -15.25 5.41 10.20
N THR A 55 -15.31 4.14 10.58
CA THR A 55 -14.62 3.07 9.84
C THR A 55 -15.60 2.04 9.33
N LYS A 56 -15.59 1.88 8.01
CA LYS A 56 -16.26 0.77 7.31
C LYS A 56 -15.20 -0.25 6.88
N HIS A 57 -15.60 -1.50 6.78
CA HIS A 57 -14.69 -2.53 6.29
C HIS A 57 -15.35 -3.45 5.26
N LEU A 58 -14.51 -4.11 4.47
CA LEU A 58 -14.94 -5.09 3.48
C LEU A 58 -13.90 -6.20 3.36
N ALA A 59 -14.32 -7.44 3.57
CA ALA A 59 -13.50 -8.60 3.20
C ALA A 59 -13.51 -8.77 1.67
N CYS A 60 -12.32 -8.76 1.08
CA CYS A 60 -12.16 -8.87 -0.37
C CYS A 60 -10.89 -9.66 -0.70
N ASP A 61 -11.03 -10.67 -1.55
CA ASP A 61 -9.89 -11.37 -2.13
C ASP A 61 -9.47 -10.67 -3.43
N PHE A 62 -8.27 -10.10 -3.41
CA PHE A 62 -7.69 -9.40 -4.56
C PHE A 62 -7.04 -10.35 -5.60
N ASN A 63 -6.92 -11.64 -5.35
CA ASN A 63 -6.45 -12.58 -6.38
C ASN A 63 -7.36 -12.59 -7.60
N ASP A 64 -8.64 -12.29 -7.39
CA ASP A 64 -9.58 -12.02 -8.46
C ASP A 64 -9.88 -10.52 -8.53
N TYR A 65 -9.26 -9.81 -9.48
CA TYR A 65 -9.48 -8.37 -9.68
C TYR A 65 -10.95 -8.01 -9.98
N ARG A 66 -11.78 -8.96 -10.39
CA ARG A 66 -13.23 -8.74 -10.60
C ARG A 66 -13.92 -8.34 -9.30
N ASN A 67 -13.37 -8.74 -8.16
CA ASN A 67 -13.86 -8.35 -6.84
C ASN A 67 -13.71 -6.85 -6.55
N VAL A 68 -12.92 -6.11 -7.34
CA VAL A 68 -12.87 -4.64 -7.29
C VAL A 68 -14.26 -4.03 -7.44
N ARG A 69 -15.16 -4.64 -8.20
CA ARG A 69 -16.56 -4.18 -8.34
C ARG A 69 -17.29 -4.09 -7.00
N ASN A 70 -17.07 -5.05 -6.11
CA ASN A 70 -17.69 -5.06 -4.79
C ASN A 70 -17.21 -3.86 -3.94
N ILE A 71 -15.92 -3.49 -4.10
CA ILE A 71 -15.35 -2.31 -3.43
C ILE A 71 -16.02 -1.05 -3.95
N ILE A 72 -16.19 -0.94 -5.28
CA ILE A 72 -16.83 0.23 -5.89
C ILE A 72 -18.29 0.35 -5.44
N THR A 73 -19.04 -0.74 -5.37
CA THR A 73 -20.39 -0.75 -4.82
C THR A 73 -20.38 -0.21 -3.39
N LYS A 74 -19.50 -0.71 -2.54
CA LYS A 74 -19.37 -0.25 -1.14
C LYS A 74 -19.04 1.24 -1.05
N ILE A 75 -18.19 1.75 -1.93
CA ILE A 75 -17.86 3.19 -1.99
C ILE A 75 -19.08 4.02 -2.39
N ASN A 76 -19.85 3.55 -3.37
CA ASN A 76 -21.06 4.24 -3.80
C ASN A 76 -22.08 4.34 -2.66
N ASP A 77 -22.25 3.28 -1.89
CA ASP A 77 -23.26 3.17 -0.84
C ASP A 77 -22.86 3.94 0.44
N GLU A 78 -21.58 4.00 0.77
CA GLU A 78 -21.11 4.45 2.08
C GLU A 78 -20.30 5.75 2.06
N PHE A 79 -19.83 6.19 0.88
CA PHE A 79 -18.89 7.32 0.74
C PHE A 79 -19.30 8.33 -0.34
N ASP A 80 -20.57 8.36 -0.73
CA ASP A 80 -21.15 9.32 -1.70
C ASP A 80 -20.31 9.42 -3.00
N ASN A 81 -19.78 8.29 -3.48
CA ASN A 81 -18.91 8.23 -4.65
C ASN A 81 -17.65 9.10 -4.52
N LYS A 82 -17.11 9.24 -3.33
CA LYS A 82 -15.94 10.08 -3.05
C LYS A 82 -14.88 9.31 -2.30
N ILE A 83 -13.69 9.20 -2.88
CA ILE A 83 -12.46 8.78 -2.21
C ILE A 83 -11.40 9.84 -2.48
N ASP A 84 -10.83 10.38 -1.41
CA ASP A 84 -9.82 11.43 -1.45
C ASP A 84 -8.39 10.84 -1.43
N ILE A 85 -8.20 9.75 -0.70
CA ILE A 85 -6.91 9.11 -0.52
C ILE A 85 -7.05 7.60 -0.76
N LEU A 86 -6.21 7.06 -1.64
CA LEU A 86 -6.08 5.62 -1.90
C LEU A 86 -4.72 5.13 -1.47
N ILE A 87 -4.68 4.12 -0.58
CA ILE A 87 -3.46 3.47 -0.14
C ILE A 87 -3.49 2.00 -0.55
N ASN A 88 -2.74 1.68 -1.59
CA ASN A 88 -2.56 0.33 -2.09
C ASN A 88 -1.42 -0.35 -1.31
N ASN A 89 -1.77 -1.08 -0.26
CA ASN A 89 -0.81 -1.79 0.59
C ASN A 89 -1.00 -3.31 0.54
N ALA A 90 -2.09 -3.83 -0.01
CA ALA A 90 -2.27 -5.27 -0.18
C ALA A 90 -1.13 -5.86 -1.03
N GLY A 91 -0.58 -6.99 -0.59
CA GLY A 91 0.49 -7.68 -1.30
C GLY A 91 0.83 -9.01 -0.66
N ILE A 92 1.28 -9.95 -1.48
CA ILE A 92 1.77 -11.28 -1.09
C ILE A 92 3.11 -11.59 -1.74
N THR A 93 3.81 -12.56 -1.18
CA THR A 93 4.97 -13.22 -1.80
C THR A 93 4.66 -14.70 -2.04
N ARG A 94 5.29 -15.29 -3.06
CA ARG A 94 5.33 -16.73 -3.35
C ARG A 94 6.75 -17.02 -3.82
N ASP A 95 7.63 -17.23 -2.84
CA ASP A 95 9.07 -17.31 -3.09
C ASP A 95 9.46 -18.69 -3.61
N ASN A 96 10.09 -18.73 -4.77
CA ASN A 96 10.67 -19.93 -5.36
C ASN A 96 11.77 -19.55 -6.36
N LEU A 97 12.78 -20.43 -6.53
CA LEU A 97 13.79 -20.21 -7.57
C LEU A 97 13.13 -20.20 -8.96
N THR A 98 13.61 -19.34 -9.87
CA THR A 98 13.00 -19.12 -11.19
C THR A 98 12.75 -20.43 -11.96
N LEU A 99 13.73 -21.36 -11.94
CA LEU A 99 13.57 -22.66 -12.61
C LEU A 99 12.54 -23.60 -11.95
N ARG A 100 12.11 -23.32 -10.73
CA ARG A 100 11.16 -24.12 -9.96
C ARG A 100 9.83 -23.40 -9.72
N MET A 101 9.77 -22.10 -10.03
CA MET A 101 8.60 -21.27 -9.83
C MET A 101 7.45 -21.79 -10.70
N LYS A 102 6.34 -22.10 -10.05
CA LYS A 102 5.13 -22.56 -10.75
C LYS A 102 4.41 -21.38 -11.35
N GLU A 103 3.66 -21.63 -12.42
CA GLU A 103 2.82 -20.62 -13.06
C GLU A 103 1.80 -20.00 -12.07
N GLU A 104 1.25 -20.81 -11.19
CA GLU A 104 0.31 -20.38 -10.16
C GLU A 104 0.99 -19.39 -9.17
N GLU A 105 2.22 -19.69 -8.71
CA GLU A 105 2.99 -18.82 -7.81
C GLU A 105 3.31 -17.46 -8.46
N TRP A 106 3.58 -17.47 -9.77
CA TRP A 106 3.76 -16.25 -10.55
C TRP A 106 2.45 -15.47 -10.65
N ASN A 107 1.39 -16.11 -11.11
CA ASN A 107 0.09 -15.48 -11.37
C ASN A 107 -0.55 -14.92 -10.09
N ASP A 108 -0.49 -15.63 -8.96
CA ASP A 108 -0.99 -15.14 -7.68
C ASP A 108 -0.35 -13.79 -7.31
N VAL A 109 0.98 -13.69 -7.41
CA VAL A 109 1.71 -12.47 -7.04
C VAL A 109 1.42 -11.33 -8.01
N ILE A 110 1.44 -11.58 -9.31
CA ILE A 110 1.15 -10.55 -10.33
C ILE A 110 -0.31 -10.09 -10.23
N ASN A 111 -1.25 -11.00 -10.06
CA ASN A 111 -2.67 -10.67 -9.98
C ASN A 111 -2.97 -9.81 -8.75
N LEU A 112 -2.49 -10.20 -7.58
CA LEU A 112 -2.78 -9.46 -6.36
C LEU A 112 -1.98 -8.15 -6.26
N ASN A 113 -0.67 -8.20 -6.51
CA ASN A 113 0.18 -7.04 -6.24
C ASN A 113 0.08 -5.95 -7.32
N LEU A 114 -0.17 -6.33 -8.59
CA LEU A 114 -0.13 -5.41 -9.72
C LEU A 114 -1.49 -5.25 -10.40
N ASN A 115 -2.10 -6.34 -10.89
CA ASN A 115 -3.33 -6.26 -11.66
C ASN A 115 -4.48 -5.67 -10.83
N SER A 116 -4.73 -6.20 -9.63
CA SER A 116 -5.79 -5.72 -8.75
C SER A 116 -5.57 -4.27 -8.32
N THR A 117 -4.31 -3.91 -8.04
CA THR A 117 -3.93 -2.54 -7.72
C THR A 117 -4.23 -1.59 -8.90
N PHE A 118 -3.92 -2.00 -10.13
CA PHE A 118 -4.24 -1.21 -11.33
C PHE A 118 -5.76 -1.03 -11.49
N PHE A 119 -6.52 -2.11 -11.43
CA PHE A 119 -7.97 -2.03 -11.65
C PHE A 119 -8.67 -1.22 -10.55
N LEU A 120 -8.28 -1.38 -9.28
CA LEU A 120 -8.80 -0.56 -8.18
C LEU A 120 -8.46 0.92 -8.40
N THR A 121 -7.20 1.22 -8.68
CA THR A 121 -6.74 2.60 -8.91
C THR A 121 -7.49 3.24 -10.07
N LYS A 122 -7.68 2.53 -11.18
CA LYS A 122 -8.44 3.00 -12.35
C LYS A 122 -9.86 3.42 -11.99
N GLU A 123 -10.56 2.62 -11.20
CA GLU A 123 -11.93 2.95 -10.80
C GLU A 123 -11.96 4.12 -9.80
N ILE A 124 -11.05 4.16 -8.83
CA ILE A 124 -10.95 5.26 -7.86
C ILE A 124 -10.58 6.58 -8.54
N LEU A 125 -9.74 6.54 -9.56
CA LEU A 125 -9.37 7.75 -10.32
C LEU A 125 -10.59 8.46 -10.95
N ARG A 126 -11.66 7.74 -11.29
CA ARG A 126 -12.90 8.36 -11.81
C ARG A 126 -13.50 9.34 -10.77
N PHE A 127 -13.49 8.99 -9.51
CA PHE A 127 -13.95 9.87 -8.43
C PHE A 127 -12.99 11.04 -8.21
N MET A 128 -11.68 10.76 -8.14
CA MET A 128 -10.66 11.79 -7.90
C MET A 128 -10.61 12.83 -9.04
N VAL A 129 -10.69 12.39 -10.29
CA VAL A 129 -10.69 13.29 -11.47
C VAL A 129 -11.91 14.22 -11.46
N LYS A 130 -13.10 13.68 -11.12
CA LYS A 130 -14.32 14.47 -11.00
C LYS A 130 -14.20 15.54 -9.91
N ASN A 131 -13.59 15.19 -8.78
CA ASN A 131 -13.44 16.08 -7.63
C ASN A 131 -12.21 16.99 -7.73
N ARG A 132 -11.35 16.80 -8.75
CA ARG A 132 -10.07 17.51 -8.93
C ARG A 132 -9.17 17.48 -7.69
N PHE A 133 -9.19 16.37 -6.98
CA PHE A 133 -8.36 16.10 -5.80
C PHE A 133 -8.14 14.59 -5.66
N GLY A 134 -6.93 14.21 -5.30
CA GLY A 134 -6.62 12.82 -4.96
C GLY A 134 -5.17 12.63 -4.52
N ARG A 135 -4.98 11.62 -3.66
CA ARG A 135 -3.65 11.16 -3.22
C ARG A 135 -3.61 9.65 -3.36
N ILE A 136 -2.71 9.15 -4.20
CA ILE A 136 -2.50 7.72 -4.43
C ILE A 136 -1.12 7.35 -3.89
N ILE A 137 -1.08 6.44 -2.92
CA ILE A 137 0.15 5.94 -2.33
C ILE A 137 0.20 4.42 -2.51
N ASN A 138 1.19 3.94 -3.25
CA ASN A 138 1.40 2.53 -3.52
C ASN A 138 2.56 2.01 -2.67
N ILE A 139 2.35 0.96 -1.89
CA ILE A 139 3.42 0.32 -1.11
C ILE A 139 4.14 -0.69 -1.99
N SER A 140 5.32 -0.27 -2.48
CA SER A 140 6.24 -1.09 -3.25
C SER A 140 7.15 -1.92 -2.33
N SER A 141 8.39 -2.12 -2.69
CA SER A 141 9.45 -2.77 -1.90
C SER A 141 10.80 -2.40 -2.47
N VAL A 142 11.83 -2.40 -1.62
CA VAL A 142 13.23 -2.34 -2.08
C VAL A 142 13.53 -3.41 -3.14
N VAL A 143 12.87 -4.57 -3.05
CA VAL A 143 13.02 -5.69 -4.00
C VAL A 143 12.59 -5.32 -5.42
N GLY A 144 11.66 -4.38 -5.59
CA GLY A 144 11.29 -3.86 -6.91
C GLY A 144 12.45 -3.20 -7.65
N SER A 145 13.38 -2.58 -6.92
CA SER A 145 14.56 -1.92 -7.49
C SER A 145 15.82 -2.80 -7.46
N SER A 146 16.01 -3.62 -6.41
CA SER A 146 17.23 -4.44 -6.23
C SER A 146 17.13 -5.85 -6.81
N GLY A 147 15.91 -6.39 -6.98
CA GLY A 147 15.70 -7.83 -7.07
C GLY A 147 15.98 -8.55 -5.76
N ASN A 148 15.60 -9.83 -5.68
CA ASN A 148 15.99 -10.73 -4.60
C ASN A 148 15.90 -12.19 -5.06
N LEU A 149 16.80 -13.03 -4.52
CA LEU A 149 16.84 -14.46 -4.84
C LEU A 149 15.50 -15.12 -4.52
N GLY A 150 14.93 -15.86 -5.47
CA GLY A 150 13.67 -16.57 -5.32
C GLY A 150 12.42 -15.68 -5.42
N GLN A 151 12.55 -14.41 -5.75
CA GLN A 151 11.43 -13.45 -5.78
C GLN A 151 11.24 -12.79 -7.16
N ALA A 152 11.46 -13.52 -8.25
CA ALA A 152 11.30 -12.95 -9.59
C ALA A 152 9.88 -12.39 -9.84
N ASN A 153 8.82 -13.08 -9.39
CA ASN A 153 7.43 -12.65 -9.45
C ASN A 153 7.19 -11.39 -8.60
N TYR A 154 7.68 -11.38 -7.37
CA TYR A 154 7.51 -10.26 -6.44
C TYR A 154 8.26 -9.01 -6.93
N ALA A 155 9.53 -9.17 -7.33
CA ALA A 155 10.34 -8.10 -7.91
C ALA A 155 9.64 -7.50 -9.15
N ALA A 156 9.19 -8.34 -10.08
CA ALA A 156 8.45 -7.90 -11.27
C ALA A 156 7.19 -7.11 -10.91
N SER A 157 6.40 -7.61 -9.93
CA SER A 157 5.17 -6.94 -9.51
C SER A 157 5.44 -5.56 -8.89
N LYS A 158 6.49 -5.43 -8.07
CA LYS A 158 6.82 -4.17 -7.39
C LYS A 158 7.50 -3.16 -8.32
N ALA A 159 8.38 -3.61 -9.23
CA ALA A 159 8.92 -2.78 -10.30
C ALA A 159 7.83 -2.28 -11.25
N GLY A 160 6.90 -3.17 -11.64
CA GLY A 160 5.72 -2.80 -12.44
C GLY A 160 4.84 -1.76 -11.76
N LEU A 161 4.64 -1.88 -10.46
CA LEU A 161 3.88 -0.92 -9.66
C LEU A 161 4.53 0.48 -9.67
N GLU A 162 5.86 0.56 -9.59
CA GLU A 162 6.59 1.84 -9.65
C GLU A 162 6.48 2.47 -11.04
N GLY A 163 6.63 1.69 -12.12
CA GLY A 163 6.45 2.15 -13.50
C GLY A 163 5.01 2.63 -13.76
N MET A 164 4.02 1.84 -13.33
CA MET A 164 2.61 2.20 -13.40
C MET A 164 2.31 3.51 -12.67
N THR A 165 2.87 3.71 -11.48
CA THR A 165 2.68 4.91 -10.68
C THR A 165 3.17 6.16 -11.40
N LYS A 166 4.33 6.10 -12.07
CA LYS A 166 4.88 7.21 -12.87
C LYS A 166 3.95 7.58 -14.03
N SER A 167 3.43 6.58 -14.75
CA SER A 167 2.49 6.82 -15.86
C SER A 167 1.20 7.47 -15.37
N ILE A 168 0.60 6.94 -14.31
CA ILE A 168 -0.61 7.52 -13.71
C ILE A 168 -0.34 8.97 -13.25
N ALA A 169 0.80 9.22 -12.59
CA ALA A 169 1.16 10.57 -12.15
C ALA A 169 1.17 11.59 -13.30
N LEU A 170 1.74 11.23 -14.45
CA LEU A 170 1.77 12.08 -15.65
C LEU A 170 0.35 12.38 -16.17
N GLU A 171 -0.54 11.39 -16.17
CA GLU A 171 -1.90 11.52 -16.70
C GLU A 171 -2.78 12.43 -15.84
N VAL A 172 -2.60 12.42 -14.51
CA VAL A 172 -3.57 13.03 -13.57
C VAL A 172 -3.05 14.25 -12.81
N ALA A 173 -1.76 14.62 -12.94
CA ALA A 173 -1.17 15.74 -12.21
C ALA A 173 -1.93 17.06 -12.44
N SER A 174 -2.36 17.35 -13.67
CA SER A 174 -3.14 18.54 -14.02
C SER A 174 -4.55 18.58 -13.39
N ARG A 175 -4.97 17.49 -12.79
CA ARG A 175 -6.24 17.37 -12.05
C ARG A 175 -6.10 17.52 -10.54
N GLY A 176 -4.93 17.93 -10.03
CA GLY A 176 -4.68 18.07 -8.59
C GLY A 176 -4.50 16.74 -7.86
N ILE A 177 -4.20 15.67 -8.61
CA ILE A 177 -4.00 14.31 -8.09
C ILE A 177 -2.51 13.99 -8.10
N THR A 178 -2.00 13.44 -6.99
CA THR A 178 -0.63 12.91 -6.92
C THR A 178 -0.64 11.40 -6.78
N ALA A 179 0.34 10.75 -7.39
CA ALA A 179 0.56 9.31 -7.26
C ALA A 179 2.04 9.03 -6.97
N ASN A 180 2.33 8.35 -5.86
CA ASN A 180 3.69 8.05 -5.42
C ASN A 180 3.80 6.63 -4.90
N CYS A 181 5.03 6.09 -4.90
CA CYS A 181 5.39 4.82 -4.26
C CYS A 181 6.19 5.05 -2.98
N ILE A 182 6.00 4.18 -2.01
CA ILE A 182 6.92 3.97 -0.89
C ILE A 182 7.50 2.58 -1.07
N ALA A 183 8.83 2.46 -1.03
CA ALA A 183 9.57 1.20 -1.15
C ALA A 183 10.22 0.85 0.20
N PRO A 184 9.55 0.07 1.06
CA PRO A 184 10.09 -0.39 2.33
C PRO A 184 11.30 -1.31 2.13
N GLY A 185 12.28 -1.23 3.04
CA GLY A 185 13.25 -2.27 3.26
C GLY A 185 12.73 -3.39 4.17
N PHE A 186 13.56 -3.95 5.04
CA PHE A 186 13.11 -4.90 6.05
C PHE A 186 12.35 -4.19 7.17
N ILE A 187 11.06 -4.50 7.27
CA ILE A 187 10.15 -3.99 8.30
C ILE A 187 9.68 -5.16 9.17
N ARG A 188 9.71 -5.00 10.49
CA ARG A 188 9.26 -6.01 11.47
C ARG A 188 7.75 -6.17 11.40
N THR A 189 7.31 -7.27 10.82
CA THR A 189 5.88 -7.64 10.66
C THR A 189 5.74 -9.15 10.74
N ALA A 190 4.51 -9.66 10.79
CA ALA A 190 4.28 -11.11 10.72
C ALA A 190 4.81 -11.75 9.42
N MET A 191 4.87 -10.99 8.31
CA MET A 191 5.40 -11.49 7.02
C MET A 191 6.92 -11.73 7.07
N THR A 192 7.64 -10.99 7.91
CA THR A 192 9.12 -11.04 8.00
C THR A 192 9.62 -11.75 9.25
N SER A 193 8.73 -12.18 10.18
CA SER A 193 9.11 -12.78 11.48
C SER A 193 10.03 -13.98 11.32
N ASP A 194 9.66 -14.95 10.48
CA ASP A 194 10.42 -16.21 10.33
C ASP A 194 11.82 -15.99 9.75
N ILE A 195 11.97 -14.97 8.90
CA ILE A 195 13.26 -14.59 8.30
C ILE A 195 14.11 -13.88 9.35
N LEU A 196 13.51 -12.98 10.13
CA LEU A 196 14.18 -12.24 11.18
C LEU A 196 14.66 -13.15 12.30
N GLU A 197 13.83 -14.10 12.78
CA GLU A 197 14.23 -15.06 13.81
C GLU A 197 15.51 -15.83 13.45
N LYS A 198 15.72 -16.10 12.16
CA LYS A 198 16.88 -16.89 11.69
C LYS A 198 18.09 -16.06 11.27
N ASN A 199 17.91 -14.80 10.91
CA ASN A 199 18.94 -14.02 10.22
C ASN A 199 19.02 -12.56 10.66
N GLU A 200 18.47 -12.17 11.82
CA GLU A 200 18.35 -10.77 12.23
C GLU A 200 19.67 -10.01 12.18
N ASP A 201 20.73 -10.56 12.77
CA ASP A 201 22.05 -9.92 12.80
C ASP A 201 22.63 -9.71 11.40
N LYS A 202 22.47 -10.69 10.51
CA LYS A 202 22.95 -10.56 9.11
C LYS A 202 22.19 -9.46 8.37
N ILE A 203 20.89 -9.35 8.59
CA ILE A 203 20.06 -8.33 7.98
C ILE A 203 20.44 -6.96 8.52
N ILE A 204 20.55 -6.80 9.83
CA ILE A 204 20.96 -5.55 10.49
C ILE A 204 22.34 -5.10 10.01
N ASN A 205 23.27 -6.01 9.80
CA ASN A 205 24.61 -5.68 9.31
C ASN A 205 24.59 -5.07 7.92
N ASN A 206 23.62 -5.43 7.08
CA ASN A 206 23.43 -4.88 5.74
C ASN A 206 22.60 -3.58 5.71
N ILE A 207 22.07 -3.14 6.87
CA ILE A 207 21.31 -1.89 6.99
C ILE A 207 22.22 -0.82 7.60
N PRO A 208 22.56 0.26 6.89
CA PRO A 208 23.44 1.31 7.43
C PRO A 208 22.97 1.91 8.76
N ILE A 209 21.67 2.13 8.96
CA ILE A 209 21.09 2.65 10.22
C ILE A 209 21.16 1.61 11.36
N LYS A 210 21.56 0.35 11.09
CA LYS A 210 21.77 -0.70 12.09
C LYS A 210 20.54 -1.05 12.93
N ARG A 211 19.36 -0.99 12.36
CA ARG A 211 18.11 -1.53 12.91
C ARG A 211 17.16 -2.02 11.84
N ILE A 212 16.29 -2.94 12.21
CA ILE A 212 15.12 -3.29 11.40
C ILE A 212 14.12 -2.15 11.49
N GLY A 213 13.47 -1.81 10.37
CA GLY A 213 12.40 -0.83 10.35
C GLY A 213 11.16 -1.33 11.11
N VAL A 214 10.34 -0.40 11.56
CA VAL A 214 9.03 -0.68 12.16
C VAL A 214 7.91 -0.15 11.25
N PRO A 215 6.68 -0.66 11.36
CA PRO A 215 5.56 -0.19 10.54
C PRO A 215 5.37 1.33 10.57
N ASP A 216 5.70 1.99 11.68
CA ASP A 216 5.57 3.43 11.85
C ASP A 216 6.56 4.24 11.00
N ASP A 217 7.71 3.66 10.63
CA ASP A 217 8.64 4.26 9.67
C ASP A 217 7.95 4.45 8.29
N ILE A 218 7.02 3.56 7.93
CA ILE A 218 6.27 3.59 6.67
C ILE A 218 5.03 4.48 6.79
N SER A 219 4.24 4.33 7.87
CA SER A 219 2.99 5.06 8.02
C SER A 219 3.20 6.57 8.16
N SER A 220 4.32 7.00 8.75
CA SER A 220 4.69 8.41 8.88
C SER A 220 4.89 9.08 7.51
N LEU A 221 5.61 8.44 6.59
CA LEU A 221 5.78 8.94 5.22
C LEU A 221 4.48 8.84 4.43
N THR A 222 3.70 7.77 4.62
CA THR A 222 2.38 7.61 4.00
C THR A 222 1.46 8.79 4.35
N LYS A 223 1.39 9.15 5.63
CA LYS A 223 0.60 10.31 6.10
C LYS A 223 1.11 11.63 5.51
N PHE A 224 2.43 11.82 5.41
CA PHE A 224 3.00 13.00 4.78
C PHE A 224 2.62 13.10 3.30
N LEU A 225 2.80 12.03 2.52
CA LEU A 225 2.48 12.02 1.09
C LEU A 225 0.98 12.19 0.80
N ALA A 226 0.12 11.80 1.73
CA ALA A 226 -1.31 12.01 1.64
C ALA A 226 -1.76 13.45 1.96
N SER A 227 -0.89 14.28 2.53
CA SER A 227 -1.21 15.65 2.94
C SER A 227 -1.02 16.68 1.83
N ASP A 228 -1.57 17.88 2.04
CA ASP A 228 -1.39 19.02 1.14
C ASP A 228 0.07 19.51 1.08
N LYS A 229 0.88 19.21 2.10
CA LYS A 229 2.32 19.54 2.12
C LYS A 229 3.10 18.77 1.06
N ALA A 230 2.58 17.66 0.57
CA ALA A 230 3.15 16.85 -0.50
C ALA A 230 2.51 17.12 -1.88
N SER A 231 1.72 18.19 -2.03
CA SER A 231 0.98 18.50 -3.27
C SER A 231 1.86 18.72 -4.51
N TYR A 232 3.15 19.01 -4.33
CA TYR A 232 4.12 19.15 -5.42
C TYR A 232 5.00 17.91 -5.62
N ILE A 233 4.65 16.78 -4.97
CA ILE A 233 5.37 15.51 -5.05
C ILE A 233 4.50 14.50 -5.78
N THR A 234 4.90 14.09 -7.00
CA THR A 234 4.18 13.08 -7.77
C THR A 234 5.14 12.28 -8.65
N GLY A 235 4.80 11.02 -8.95
CA GLY A 235 5.61 10.11 -9.76
C GLY A 235 6.89 9.60 -9.07
N GLN A 236 7.04 9.79 -7.76
CA GLN A 236 8.26 9.43 -7.04
C GLN A 236 8.14 8.07 -6.35
N THR A 237 9.28 7.38 -6.24
CA THR A 237 9.45 6.23 -5.36
C THR A 237 10.37 6.61 -4.20
N PHE A 238 9.85 6.55 -2.99
CA PHE A 238 10.57 6.88 -1.76
C PHE A 238 11.07 5.60 -1.09
N HIS A 239 12.37 5.42 -1.04
CA HIS A 239 12.98 4.30 -0.34
C HIS A 239 13.02 4.56 1.17
N VAL A 240 12.32 3.70 1.95
CA VAL A 240 12.30 3.73 3.43
C VAL A 240 12.91 2.43 3.92
N ASN A 241 14.23 2.33 3.86
CA ASN A 241 14.97 1.08 3.99
C ASN A 241 16.23 1.16 4.88
N GLY A 242 16.41 2.26 5.60
CA GLY A 242 17.57 2.46 6.48
C GLY A 242 18.91 2.58 5.72
N GLY A 243 18.89 2.93 4.44
CA GLY A 243 20.08 3.01 3.57
C GLY A 243 20.47 1.68 2.93
N MET A 244 19.65 0.64 3.04
CA MET A 244 19.91 -0.68 2.45
C MET A 244 20.05 -0.63 0.92
N LEU A 245 19.34 0.29 0.30
CA LEU A 245 19.45 0.66 -1.10
C LEU A 245 19.42 2.18 -1.22
N MET A 246 20.41 2.75 -1.92
CA MET A 246 20.55 4.18 -2.19
C MET A 246 20.61 4.41 -3.70
#